data_f01f8b8113fe01890c42bb187141d02f
#
_entry.id   f01f8b8113fe01890c42bb187141d02f
#
_cell.length_a   1.000
_cell.length_b   1.000
_cell.length_c   1.000
_cell.angle_alpha   90.00
_cell.angle_beta   90.00
_cell.angle_gamma   90.00
#
_symmetry.space_group_name_H-M   'P 1'
#
loop_
_entity.id
_entity.type
_entity.pdbx_description
1 polymer ?
#
loop_
_entity_poly.entity_id
_entity_poly.type
_entity_poly.pdbx_seq_one_letter_code
_entity_poly.pdbx_strand_id
1 'polypeptide(L)'
;DGKPVAAGTELAFAAVDQALLELRPNESWNLLDAMLPMRAYQVETATAQSQVIGKRHFGKKALPPGGGGGRAPARELFDTLLVWNPRVVLDANGSATLAVPLNDSLSEFKLVAIADAGTGLFGTGSGSLRSRQDVQLISGLPPLVREKDRFNALLTLRNGTARAMTINVAAKTSSSAGERGLAAQEVNLAAESASEIVWAGEAPEGVSTLVWEFEAVEKGGFGKDRLRI
;
A
#
# COMPACT_ATOMS: atom_id res chain seq x y z
N ASP A 1 -33.69 13.63 -1.45
CA ASP A 1 -34.97 13.48 -2.21
C ASP A 1 -35.04 12.18 -3.00
N GLY A 2 -33.96 11.37 -3.06
CA GLY A 2 -33.91 10.08 -3.78
C GLY A 2 -33.96 10.18 -5.29
N LYS A 3 -33.85 11.37 -5.88
CA LYS A 3 -33.80 11.58 -7.33
C LYS A 3 -32.35 11.52 -7.80
N PRO A 4 -32.09 10.93 -8.99
CA PRO A 4 -30.76 10.99 -9.61
C PRO A 4 -30.34 12.44 -9.84
N VAL A 5 -29.05 12.72 -9.69
CA VAL A 5 -28.48 14.01 -10.09
C VAL A 5 -28.51 14.16 -11.61
N ALA A 6 -28.46 15.40 -12.11
CA ALA A 6 -28.52 15.67 -13.52
C ALA A 6 -27.34 15.01 -14.26
N ALA A 7 -27.62 14.59 -15.49
CA ALA A 7 -26.56 14.13 -16.41
C ALA A 7 -25.51 15.22 -16.60
N GLY A 8 -24.25 14.84 -16.68
CA GLY A 8 -23.14 15.78 -16.78
C GLY A 8 -22.65 16.33 -15.44
N THR A 9 -23.27 15.96 -14.31
CA THR A 9 -22.70 16.20 -12.99
C THR A 9 -21.31 15.56 -12.89
N GLU A 10 -20.37 16.28 -12.33
CA GLU A 10 -18.99 15.84 -12.19
C GLU A 10 -18.70 15.37 -10.75
N LEU A 11 -17.84 14.38 -10.62
CA LEU A 11 -17.31 13.97 -9.34
C LEU A 11 -15.80 13.73 -9.41
N ALA A 12 -15.11 13.99 -8.31
CA ALA A 12 -13.75 13.53 -8.08
C ALA A 12 -13.78 12.19 -7.32
N PHE A 13 -12.92 11.26 -7.73
CA PHE A 13 -12.83 9.92 -7.14
C PHE A 13 -11.41 9.60 -6.71
N ALA A 14 -11.28 9.03 -5.52
CA ALA A 14 -10.02 8.52 -4.98
C ALA A 14 -10.19 7.11 -4.41
N ALA A 15 -9.16 6.27 -4.59
CA ALA A 15 -9.01 4.99 -3.90
C ALA A 15 -7.64 4.98 -3.20
N VAL A 16 -7.63 5.03 -1.88
CA VAL A 16 -6.44 5.26 -1.04
C VAL A 16 -6.34 4.17 0.02
N ASP A 17 -5.12 3.71 0.33
CA ASP A 17 -4.87 2.77 1.42
C ASP A 17 -5.36 3.35 2.76
N GLN A 18 -6.19 2.57 3.46
CA GLN A 18 -6.79 2.96 4.72
C GLN A 18 -5.73 3.21 5.82
N ALA A 19 -4.64 2.42 5.83
CA ALA A 19 -3.58 2.59 6.81
C ALA A 19 -2.87 3.95 6.69
N LEU A 20 -2.73 4.48 5.47
CA LEU A 20 -2.19 5.83 5.27
C LEU A 20 -3.12 6.89 5.88
N LEU A 21 -4.43 6.72 5.74
CA LEU A 21 -5.42 7.66 6.26
C LEU A 21 -5.54 7.59 7.79
N GLU A 22 -5.23 6.45 8.39
CA GLU A 22 -5.16 6.32 9.86
C GLU A 22 -3.93 7.05 10.42
N LEU A 23 -2.81 7.04 9.69
CA LEU A 23 -1.62 7.81 10.06
C LEU A 23 -1.81 9.31 9.85
N ARG A 24 -2.47 9.70 8.76
CA ARG A 24 -2.73 11.09 8.42
C ARG A 24 -4.11 11.24 7.76
N PRO A 25 -5.17 11.52 8.53
CA PRO A 25 -6.51 11.74 8.01
C PRO A 25 -6.54 12.87 6.97
N ASN A 26 -7.38 12.71 5.96
CA ASN A 26 -7.65 13.77 5.00
C ASN A 26 -8.94 14.51 5.38
N GLU A 27 -8.78 15.65 6.06
CA GLU A 27 -9.88 16.47 6.55
C GLU A 27 -10.62 17.19 5.42
N SER A 28 -9.99 17.37 4.24
CA SER A 28 -10.60 18.08 3.11
C SER A 28 -11.78 17.33 2.48
N TRP A 29 -11.98 16.05 2.83
CA TRP A 29 -13.14 15.27 2.39
C TRP A 29 -14.43 15.59 3.16
N ASN A 30 -14.32 16.23 4.31
CA ASN A 30 -15.44 16.87 4.97
C ASN A 30 -15.63 18.26 4.32
N LEU A 31 -16.42 18.31 3.24
CA LEU A 31 -16.56 19.51 2.41
C LEU A 31 -17.06 20.70 3.20
N LEU A 32 -18.01 20.49 4.13
CA LEU A 32 -18.60 21.58 4.90
C LEU A 32 -17.55 22.27 5.77
N ASP A 33 -16.77 21.48 6.52
CA ASP A 33 -15.72 22.00 7.40
C ASP A 33 -14.56 22.60 6.58
N ALA A 34 -14.24 21.97 5.43
CA ALA A 34 -13.20 22.50 4.53
C ALA A 34 -13.59 23.83 3.88
N MET A 35 -14.86 24.00 3.54
CA MET A 35 -15.38 25.25 2.94
C MET A 35 -15.66 26.36 3.96
N LEU A 36 -15.99 25.98 5.19
CA LEU A 36 -16.32 26.90 6.28
C LEU A 36 -15.33 26.78 7.46
N PRO A 37 -14.01 26.83 7.23
CA PRO A 37 -13.05 26.77 8.32
C PRO A 37 -13.23 27.99 9.22
N MET A 38 -13.07 27.79 10.52
CA MET A 38 -12.97 28.91 11.45
C MET A 38 -11.79 29.79 11.06
N ARG A 39 -12.07 31.05 10.74
CA ARG A 39 -11.03 32.02 10.41
C ARG A 39 -10.42 32.58 11.69
N ALA A 40 -9.11 32.63 11.76
CA ALA A 40 -8.44 33.35 12.84
C ALA A 40 -8.78 34.85 12.76
N TYR A 41 -8.79 35.54 13.91
CA TYR A 41 -8.93 36.98 13.93
C TYR A 41 -7.80 37.62 13.11
N GLN A 42 -8.13 38.66 12.33
CA GLN A 42 -7.16 39.35 11.46
C GLN A 42 -6.07 40.14 12.21
N VAL A 43 -6.10 40.12 13.54
CA VAL A 43 -5.10 40.84 14.35
C VAL A 43 -4.21 39.78 15.01
N GLU A 44 -2.98 39.67 14.53
CA GLU A 44 -1.91 38.92 15.19
C GLU A 44 -1.05 39.87 16.01
N THR A 45 -0.95 39.62 17.32
CA THR A 45 0.08 40.22 18.17
C THR A 45 1.30 39.31 18.17
N ALA A 46 2.34 39.68 17.43
CA ALA A 46 3.61 38.97 17.43
C ALA A 46 4.62 39.70 18.30
N THR A 47 5.31 38.97 19.18
CA THR A 47 6.54 39.45 19.85
C THR A 47 7.75 39.04 19.02
N ALA A 48 8.80 39.85 19.01
CA ALA A 48 10.03 39.60 18.25
C ALA A 48 10.74 38.27 18.61
N GLN A 49 10.34 37.61 19.70
CA GLN A 49 10.85 36.31 20.13
C GLN A 49 10.48 35.16 19.16
N SER A 50 9.43 35.30 18.36
CA SER A 50 9.04 34.31 17.36
C SER A 50 9.93 34.30 16.10
N GLN A 51 10.84 35.28 15.94
CA GLN A 51 11.73 35.40 14.79
C GLN A 51 13.09 34.71 14.94
N VAL A 52 13.34 34.00 16.06
CA VAL A 52 14.56 33.21 16.22
C VAL A 52 14.40 31.89 15.49
N ILE A 53 14.67 31.92 14.20
CA ILE A 53 14.58 30.73 13.33
C ILE A 53 15.91 29.95 13.43
N GLY A 54 15.87 28.81 14.11
CA GLY A 54 16.91 27.79 13.98
C GLY A 54 16.86 27.18 12.59
N LYS A 55 17.96 27.19 11.83
CA LYS A 55 18.04 26.51 10.53
C LYS A 55 17.83 25.01 10.69
N ARG A 56 16.69 24.49 10.25
CA ARG A 56 16.48 23.06 10.07
C ARG A 56 16.76 22.70 8.62
N HIS A 57 17.74 21.84 8.40
CA HIS A 57 17.99 21.26 7.09
C HIS A 57 16.96 20.17 6.78
N PHE A 58 16.11 20.41 5.80
CA PHE A 58 15.27 19.37 5.19
C PHE A 58 15.98 18.81 3.95
N GLY A 59 16.56 17.61 4.09
CA GLY A 59 17.08 16.87 2.93
C GLY A 59 15.94 16.18 2.20
N LYS A 60 15.83 16.35 0.87
CA LYS A 60 14.98 15.52 0.01
C LYS A 60 15.58 14.12 -0.09
N LYS A 61 14.87 13.10 0.38
CA LYS A 61 15.22 11.71 0.07
C LYS A 61 14.79 11.42 -1.37
N ALA A 62 15.76 11.03 -2.20
CA ALA A 62 15.49 10.56 -3.56
C ALA A 62 14.76 9.22 -3.50
N LEU A 63 13.67 9.09 -4.27
CA LEU A 63 13.00 7.81 -4.53
C LEU A 63 13.82 7.02 -5.55
N PRO A 64 14.04 5.72 -5.35
CA PRO A 64 14.70 4.88 -6.35
C PRO A 64 13.79 4.68 -7.57
N PRO A 65 14.35 4.66 -8.81
CA PRO A 65 13.59 4.40 -10.02
C PRO A 65 13.17 2.93 -10.07
N GLY A 66 11.88 2.66 -10.24
CA GLY A 66 11.34 1.33 -10.48
C GLY A 66 11.67 0.84 -11.89
N GLY A 67 12.39 -0.27 -11.99
CA GLY A 67 12.68 -0.96 -13.25
C GLY A 67 11.74 -2.14 -13.43
N GLY A 68 10.84 -2.05 -14.42
CA GLY A 68 9.95 -3.14 -14.81
C GLY A 68 10.67 -4.16 -15.71
N GLY A 69 10.61 -5.42 -15.36
CA GLY A 69 11.01 -6.54 -16.20
C GLY A 69 10.02 -7.69 -15.99
N GLY A 70 9.36 -8.11 -17.09
CA GLY A 70 8.31 -9.10 -17.06
C GLY A 70 8.76 -10.48 -16.55
N ARG A 71 8.28 -10.85 -15.41
CA ARG A 71 8.33 -12.19 -14.78
C ARG A 71 6.96 -12.52 -14.21
N ALA A 72 6.73 -13.79 -13.87
CA ALA A 72 5.49 -14.22 -13.21
C ALA A 72 5.16 -13.30 -12.02
N PRO A 73 3.90 -12.94 -11.80
CA PRO A 73 3.54 -11.86 -10.87
C PRO A 73 3.97 -12.19 -9.44
N ALA A 74 5.01 -11.52 -8.99
CA ALA A 74 5.37 -11.40 -7.59
C ALA A 74 4.77 -10.10 -7.08
N ARG A 75 4.43 -10.01 -5.79
CA ARG A 75 3.97 -8.76 -5.18
C ARG A 75 5.13 -7.77 -5.11
N GLU A 76 5.07 -6.71 -5.90
CA GLU A 76 6.10 -5.67 -6.01
C GLU A 76 5.52 -4.25 -5.94
N LEU A 77 4.22 -4.09 -6.30
CA LEU A 77 3.56 -2.79 -6.36
C LEU A 77 2.76 -2.55 -5.07
N PHE A 78 3.23 -1.62 -4.25
CA PHE A 78 2.64 -1.28 -2.95
C PHE A 78 2.25 0.20 -2.86
N ASP A 79 1.77 0.77 -3.97
CA ASP A 79 1.33 2.16 -3.99
C ASP A 79 0.14 2.37 -3.04
N THR A 80 0.20 3.42 -2.23
CA THR A 80 -0.87 3.77 -1.29
C THR A 80 -2.06 4.46 -1.95
N LEU A 81 -1.90 4.93 -3.18
CA LEU A 81 -2.94 5.55 -4.01
C LEU A 81 -3.18 4.70 -5.25
N LEU A 82 -4.31 3.98 -5.31
CA LEU A 82 -4.67 3.15 -6.47
C LEU A 82 -5.18 3.99 -7.64
N VAL A 83 -6.06 4.94 -7.33
CA VAL A 83 -6.69 5.81 -8.32
C VAL A 83 -6.90 7.20 -7.75
N TRP A 84 -6.58 8.20 -8.55
CA TRP A 84 -7.05 9.56 -8.42
C TRP A 84 -7.61 10.01 -9.76
N ASN A 85 -8.92 10.24 -9.81
CA ASN A 85 -9.59 10.81 -10.98
C ASN A 85 -10.34 12.09 -10.55
N PRO A 86 -9.83 13.27 -10.88
CA PRO A 86 -10.43 14.53 -10.45
C PRO A 86 -11.73 14.85 -11.17
N ARG A 87 -12.05 14.16 -12.29
CA ARG A 87 -13.21 14.46 -13.11
C ARG A 87 -13.81 13.20 -13.71
N VAL A 88 -14.86 12.72 -13.09
CA VAL A 88 -15.71 11.65 -13.59
C VAL A 88 -17.07 12.25 -13.90
N VAL A 89 -17.55 12.09 -15.13
CA VAL A 89 -18.85 12.62 -15.56
C VAL A 89 -19.90 11.55 -15.39
N LEU A 90 -21.02 11.89 -14.76
CA LEU A 90 -22.15 11.00 -14.56
C LEU A 90 -23.04 10.93 -15.82
N ASP A 91 -23.56 9.74 -16.08
CA ASP A 91 -24.50 9.47 -17.16
C ASP A 91 -25.91 10.05 -16.90
N ALA A 92 -26.85 9.77 -17.80
CA ALA A 92 -28.24 10.23 -17.68
C ALA A 92 -28.99 9.61 -16.47
N ASN A 93 -28.46 8.52 -15.89
CA ASN A 93 -29.02 7.87 -14.71
C ASN A 93 -28.36 8.37 -13.42
N GLY A 94 -27.43 9.33 -13.51
CA GLY A 94 -26.63 9.81 -12.38
C GLY A 94 -25.59 8.79 -11.91
N SER A 95 -25.08 7.95 -12.81
CA SER A 95 -24.15 6.86 -12.52
C SER A 95 -22.87 6.98 -13.34
N ALA A 96 -21.78 6.42 -12.82
CA ALA A 96 -20.54 6.19 -13.56
C ALA A 96 -19.90 4.89 -13.11
N THR A 97 -19.20 4.22 -14.02
CA THR A 97 -18.40 3.03 -13.71
C THR A 97 -16.94 3.34 -13.89
N LEU A 98 -16.16 3.05 -12.84
CA LEU A 98 -14.71 3.25 -12.81
C LEU A 98 -14.00 1.93 -12.58
N ALA A 99 -12.98 1.66 -13.37
CA ALA A 99 -12.06 0.57 -13.08
C ALA A 99 -11.04 1.04 -12.03
N VAL A 100 -10.93 0.30 -10.93
CA VAL A 100 -9.91 0.52 -9.90
C VAL A 100 -8.88 -0.60 -10.02
N PRO A 101 -7.69 -0.34 -10.58
CA PRO A 101 -6.63 -1.34 -10.65
C PRO A 101 -6.14 -1.63 -9.22
N LEU A 102 -6.21 -2.89 -8.81
CA LEU A 102 -5.62 -3.31 -7.55
C LEU A 102 -4.12 -3.50 -7.73
N ASN A 103 -3.36 -3.06 -6.75
CA ASN A 103 -1.94 -3.34 -6.65
C ASN A 103 -1.69 -4.61 -5.80
N ASP A 104 -0.44 -4.87 -5.47
CA ASP A 104 -0.01 -6.05 -4.73
C ASP A 104 -0.21 -5.93 -3.21
N SER A 105 -0.73 -4.81 -2.72
CA SER A 105 -1.04 -4.61 -1.31
C SER A 105 -2.23 -5.45 -0.88
N LEU A 106 -2.07 -6.19 0.19
CA LEU A 106 -3.15 -6.94 0.84
C LEU A 106 -3.68 -6.10 2.00
N SER A 107 -4.44 -5.08 1.67
CA SER A 107 -4.88 -4.01 2.56
C SER A 107 -6.35 -3.69 2.34
N GLU A 108 -6.88 -2.79 3.17
CA GLU A 108 -8.16 -2.16 2.95
C GLU A 108 -7.95 -0.79 2.31
N PHE A 109 -8.67 -0.54 1.23
CA PHE A 109 -8.65 0.74 0.54
C PHE A 109 -9.95 1.49 0.79
N LYS A 110 -9.84 2.75 1.17
CA LYS A 110 -10.96 3.67 1.26
C LYS A 110 -11.24 4.26 -0.13
N LEU A 111 -12.48 4.13 -0.55
CA LEU A 111 -13.01 4.74 -1.77
C LEU A 111 -13.74 6.02 -1.37
N VAL A 112 -13.45 7.13 -2.01
CA VAL A 112 -14.09 8.42 -1.74
C VAL A 112 -14.52 9.03 -3.05
N ALA A 113 -15.77 9.49 -3.09
CA ALA A 113 -16.34 10.25 -4.19
C ALA A 113 -16.81 11.60 -3.67
N ILE A 114 -16.45 12.68 -4.36
CA ILE A 114 -16.87 14.04 -4.06
C ILE A 114 -17.57 14.57 -5.30
N ALA A 115 -18.86 14.83 -5.22
CA ALA A 115 -19.69 15.30 -6.32
C ALA A 115 -20.01 16.78 -6.20
N ASP A 116 -19.98 17.47 -7.34
CA ASP A 116 -20.43 18.85 -7.51
C ASP A 116 -21.46 18.89 -8.64
N ALA A 117 -22.68 19.27 -8.29
CA ALA A 117 -23.80 19.42 -9.22
C ALA A 117 -24.16 20.90 -9.43
N GLY A 118 -23.18 21.79 -9.37
CA GLY A 118 -23.32 23.24 -9.54
C GLY A 118 -23.52 24.00 -8.22
N THR A 119 -23.92 25.27 -8.33
CA THR A 119 -23.98 26.15 -7.18
C THR A 119 -24.96 25.66 -6.11
N GLY A 120 -24.41 25.18 -4.99
CA GLY A 120 -25.19 24.81 -3.82
C GLY A 120 -25.57 23.32 -3.70
N LEU A 121 -25.19 22.49 -4.67
CA LEU A 121 -25.41 21.04 -4.62
C LEU A 121 -24.07 20.29 -4.69
N PHE A 122 -23.57 19.88 -3.55
CA PHE A 122 -22.37 19.04 -3.46
C PHE A 122 -22.57 17.96 -2.39
N GLY A 123 -21.80 16.89 -2.50
CA GLY A 123 -21.89 15.80 -1.55
C GLY A 123 -20.66 14.90 -1.59
N THR A 124 -20.49 14.12 -0.54
CA THR A 124 -19.46 13.12 -0.44
C THR A 124 -20.06 11.75 -0.19
N GLY A 125 -19.45 10.73 -0.79
CA GLY A 125 -19.72 9.33 -0.52
C GLY A 125 -18.44 8.57 -0.29
N SER A 126 -18.48 7.52 0.53
CA SER A 126 -17.33 6.67 0.74
C SER A 126 -17.74 5.21 0.85
N GLY A 127 -16.81 4.34 0.50
CA GLY A 127 -16.89 2.89 0.68
C GLY A 127 -15.53 2.32 1.01
N SER A 128 -15.44 1.01 1.21
CA SER A 128 -14.17 0.33 1.37
C SER A 128 -14.07 -0.89 0.47
N LEU A 129 -12.85 -1.22 0.09
CA LEU A 129 -12.49 -2.40 -0.68
C LEU A 129 -11.33 -3.09 0.04
N ARG A 130 -11.48 -4.38 0.34
CA ARG A 130 -10.42 -5.15 0.99
C ARG A 130 -9.84 -6.19 0.03
N SER A 131 -8.52 -6.13 -0.16
CA SER A 131 -7.76 -7.15 -0.89
C SER A 131 -7.29 -8.24 0.08
N ARG A 132 -7.50 -9.50 -0.27
CA ARG A 132 -7.09 -10.66 0.54
C ARG A 132 -6.53 -11.77 -0.34
N GLN A 133 -5.64 -12.56 0.24
CA GLN A 133 -5.19 -13.83 -0.31
C GLN A 133 -5.30 -14.93 0.75
N ASP A 134 -5.50 -16.15 0.30
CA ASP A 134 -5.58 -17.34 1.18
C ASP A 134 -4.24 -17.59 1.88
N VAL A 135 -3.16 -17.43 1.14
CA VAL A 135 -1.78 -17.53 1.64
C VAL A 135 -1.10 -16.18 1.48
N GLN A 136 -0.50 -15.69 2.55
CA GLN A 136 0.18 -14.40 2.59
C GLN A 136 1.62 -14.54 3.07
N LEU A 137 2.55 -13.93 2.33
CA LEU A 137 3.92 -13.69 2.71
C LEU A 137 4.10 -12.25 3.18
N ILE A 138 4.61 -12.06 4.37
CA ILE A 138 4.89 -10.73 4.95
C ILE A 138 6.37 -10.68 5.29
N SER A 139 7.09 -9.71 4.71
CA SER A 139 8.52 -9.57 4.93
C SER A 139 8.83 -8.93 6.28
N GLY A 140 9.79 -9.52 6.97
CA GLY A 140 10.51 -8.94 8.10
C GLY A 140 11.99 -8.70 7.79
N LEU A 141 12.33 -8.54 6.49
CA LEU A 141 13.71 -8.25 6.08
C LEU A 141 14.15 -6.86 6.56
N PRO A 142 15.40 -6.72 7.01
CA PRO A 142 15.96 -5.39 7.26
C PRO A 142 16.03 -4.60 5.95
N PRO A 143 15.59 -3.32 5.94
CA PRO A 143 15.58 -2.51 4.73
C PRO A 143 16.97 -2.13 4.24
N LEU A 144 17.97 -2.27 5.09
CA LEU A 144 19.37 -1.96 4.83
C LEU A 144 20.28 -2.92 5.61
N VAL A 145 21.28 -3.46 4.94
CA VAL A 145 22.36 -4.25 5.51
C VAL A 145 23.70 -3.73 5.00
N ARG A 146 24.77 -3.88 5.78
CA ARG A 146 26.13 -3.55 5.35
C ARG A 146 26.79 -4.78 4.74
N GLU A 147 27.78 -4.57 3.92
CA GLU A 147 28.62 -5.66 3.40
C GLU A 147 29.14 -6.56 4.54
N LYS A 148 29.08 -7.86 4.33
CA LYS A 148 29.49 -8.92 5.28
C LYS A 148 28.63 -9.00 6.56
N ASP A 149 27.57 -8.20 6.68
CA ASP A 149 26.63 -8.38 7.78
C ASP A 149 25.94 -9.74 7.68
N ARG A 150 25.84 -10.40 8.82
CA ARG A 150 25.02 -11.61 8.99
C ARG A 150 23.71 -11.23 9.63
N PHE A 151 22.63 -11.63 9.00
CA PHE A 151 21.28 -11.30 9.45
C PHE A 151 20.34 -12.48 9.28
N ASN A 152 19.23 -12.44 9.97
CA ASN A 152 18.13 -13.36 9.77
C ASN A 152 17.14 -12.75 8.78
N ALA A 153 16.96 -13.40 7.64
CA ALA A 153 15.88 -13.09 6.72
C ALA A 153 14.59 -13.67 7.27
N LEU A 154 13.82 -12.84 7.97
CA LEU A 154 12.56 -13.21 8.59
C LEU A 154 11.43 -13.04 7.57
N LEU A 155 10.56 -14.04 7.49
CA LEU A 155 9.34 -14.04 6.71
C LEU A 155 8.20 -14.56 7.57
N THR A 156 7.09 -13.82 7.62
CA THR A 156 5.86 -14.33 8.23
C THR A 156 4.96 -14.91 7.16
N LEU A 157 4.60 -16.16 7.30
CA LEU A 157 3.64 -16.88 6.46
C LEU A 157 2.30 -16.92 7.18
N ARG A 158 1.24 -16.42 6.55
CA ARG A 158 -0.11 -16.38 7.11
C ARG A 158 -1.09 -17.20 6.28
N ASN A 159 -1.90 -17.99 6.97
CA ASN A 159 -3.08 -18.63 6.44
C ASN A 159 -4.32 -17.76 6.72
N GLY A 160 -4.93 -17.21 5.69
CA GLY A 160 -6.15 -16.38 5.81
C GLY A 160 -7.45 -17.17 5.70
N THR A 161 -7.38 -18.51 5.63
CA THR A 161 -8.55 -19.39 5.46
C THR A 161 -8.98 -20.07 6.75
N ALA A 162 -10.20 -20.56 6.78
CA ALA A 162 -10.77 -21.32 7.91
C ALA A 162 -10.35 -22.81 7.92
N ARG A 163 -9.37 -23.22 7.10
CA ARG A 163 -8.86 -24.61 7.03
C ARG A 163 -7.35 -24.66 7.28
N ALA A 164 -6.87 -25.75 7.86
CA ALA A 164 -5.43 -26.01 7.96
C ALA A 164 -4.84 -26.31 6.57
N MET A 165 -3.59 -25.94 6.36
CA MET A 165 -2.87 -26.18 5.10
C MET A 165 -1.39 -26.45 5.35
N THR A 166 -0.77 -27.19 4.43
CA THR A 166 0.67 -27.41 4.37
C THR A 166 1.23 -26.57 3.22
N ILE A 167 2.19 -25.73 3.50
CA ILE A 167 2.76 -24.79 2.53
C ILE A 167 4.25 -25.07 2.38
N ASN A 168 4.70 -25.18 1.13
CA ASN A 168 6.12 -25.23 0.79
C ASN A 168 6.58 -23.80 0.44
N VAL A 169 7.60 -23.30 1.15
CA VAL A 169 8.15 -21.97 0.96
C VAL A 169 9.57 -22.08 0.44
N ALA A 170 9.78 -21.57 -0.76
CA ALA A 170 11.08 -21.43 -1.38
C ALA A 170 11.57 -19.98 -1.28
N ALA A 171 12.89 -19.82 -1.15
CA ALA A 171 13.53 -18.51 -1.14
C ALA A 171 14.76 -18.51 -2.03
N LYS A 172 15.00 -17.40 -2.71
CA LYS A 172 16.24 -17.13 -3.44
C LYS A 172 16.66 -15.69 -3.30
N THR A 173 17.97 -15.47 -3.43
CA THR A 173 18.55 -14.12 -3.49
C THR A 173 19.18 -13.88 -4.84
N SER A 174 19.14 -12.65 -5.32
CA SER A 174 19.84 -12.23 -6.54
C SER A 174 20.52 -10.89 -6.33
N SER A 175 21.69 -10.73 -6.96
CA SER A 175 22.50 -9.52 -6.90
C SER A 175 23.39 -9.42 -8.13
N SER A 176 24.23 -8.39 -8.24
CA SER A 176 25.27 -8.30 -9.28
C SER A 176 26.31 -9.46 -9.20
N ALA A 177 26.44 -10.11 -8.03
CA ALA A 177 27.32 -11.27 -7.84
C ALA A 177 26.70 -12.61 -8.27
N GLY A 178 25.41 -12.63 -8.63
CA GLY A 178 24.69 -13.82 -9.10
C GLY A 178 23.42 -14.13 -8.31
N GLU A 179 22.87 -15.31 -8.58
CA GLU A 179 21.66 -15.83 -7.90
C GLU A 179 22.04 -16.99 -6.98
N ARG A 180 21.38 -17.08 -5.83
CA ARG A 180 21.54 -18.16 -4.86
C ARG A 180 20.18 -18.65 -4.35
N GLY A 181 19.85 -19.91 -4.60
CA GLY A 181 18.71 -20.58 -3.97
C GLY A 181 19.00 -20.94 -2.51
N LEU A 182 17.99 -20.85 -1.68
CA LEU A 182 18.05 -21.27 -0.28
C LEU A 182 17.19 -22.53 -0.09
N ALA A 183 17.44 -23.27 1.00
CA ALA A 183 16.68 -24.49 1.29
C ALA A 183 15.20 -24.16 1.47
N ALA A 184 14.34 -24.88 0.75
CA ALA A 184 12.90 -24.76 0.91
C ALA A 184 12.47 -25.28 2.29
N GLN A 185 11.43 -24.69 2.86
CA GLN A 185 10.88 -25.09 4.16
C GLN A 185 9.41 -25.46 4.00
N GLU A 186 9.02 -26.61 4.57
CA GLU A 186 7.60 -27.03 4.63
C GLU A 186 7.01 -26.60 5.98
N VAL A 187 5.88 -25.91 5.95
CA VAL A 187 5.22 -25.34 7.12
C VAL A 187 3.78 -25.80 7.17
N ASN A 188 3.36 -26.35 8.30
CA ASN A 188 1.97 -26.69 8.58
C ASN A 188 1.32 -25.53 9.33
N LEU A 189 0.30 -24.91 8.74
CA LEU A 189 -0.45 -23.83 9.34
C LEU A 189 -1.87 -24.26 9.69
N ALA A 190 -2.27 -23.99 10.92
CA ALA A 190 -3.68 -24.09 11.31
C ALA A 190 -4.53 -23.05 10.57
N ALA A 191 -5.85 -23.18 10.65
CA ALA A 191 -6.78 -22.15 10.18
C ALA A 191 -6.49 -20.80 10.82
N GLU A 192 -6.56 -19.74 10.05
CA GLU A 192 -6.42 -18.33 10.50
C GLU A 192 -5.16 -18.06 11.35
N SER A 193 -4.07 -18.83 11.12
CA SER A 193 -2.83 -18.72 11.86
C SER A 193 -1.68 -18.17 11.04
N ALA A 194 -0.61 -17.81 11.72
CA ALA A 194 0.64 -17.39 11.11
C ALA A 194 1.83 -18.13 11.73
N SER A 195 2.90 -18.27 10.95
CA SER A 195 4.18 -18.84 11.41
C SER A 195 5.33 -18.02 10.84
N GLU A 196 6.40 -17.91 11.63
CA GLU A 196 7.64 -17.28 11.19
C GLU A 196 8.56 -18.30 10.55
N ILE A 197 9.20 -17.90 9.48
CA ILE A 197 10.21 -18.65 8.74
C ILE A 197 11.48 -17.82 8.69
N VAL A 198 12.62 -18.44 8.92
CA VAL A 198 13.90 -17.74 8.99
C VAL A 198 14.92 -18.42 8.10
N TRP A 199 15.66 -17.62 7.34
CA TRP A 199 16.89 -18.05 6.66
C TRP A 199 18.06 -17.20 7.15
N ALA A 200 19.19 -17.83 7.42
CA ALA A 200 20.43 -17.10 7.66
C ALA A 200 20.91 -16.46 6.35
N GLY A 201 21.08 -15.17 6.37
CA GLY A 201 21.60 -14.36 5.27
C GLY A 201 22.96 -13.76 5.59
N GLU A 202 23.76 -13.54 4.57
CA GLU A 202 24.98 -12.75 4.63
C GLU A 202 24.99 -11.78 3.44
N ALA A 203 25.26 -10.52 3.71
CA ALA A 203 25.32 -9.49 2.67
C ALA A 203 26.63 -9.62 1.88
N PRO A 204 26.58 -9.84 0.54
CA PRO A 204 27.79 -9.99 -0.28
C PRO A 204 28.61 -8.70 -0.31
N GLU A 205 29.93 -8.83 -0.48
CA GLU A 205 30.85 -7.72 -0.68
C GLU A 205 30.72 -7.15 -2.11
N GLY A 206 30.84 -5.84 -2.28
CA GLY A 206 30.80 -5.16 -3.59
C GLY A 206 29.40 -5.15 -4.23
N VAL A 207 28.33 -5.37 -3.46
CA VAL A 207 26.96 -5.41 -3.95
C VAL A 207 26.15 -4.28 -3.34
N SER A 208 25.57 -3.44 -4.20
CA SER A 208 24.73 -2.30 -3.76
C SER A 208 23.28 -2.68 -3.50
N THR A 209 22.81 -3.77 -4.09
CA THR A 209 21.40 -4.22 -3.98
C THR A 209 21.34 -5.73 -3.90
N LEU A 210 20.62 -6.22 -2.89
CA LEU A 210 20.31 -7.63 -2.70
C LEU A 210 18.79 -7.82 -2.80
N VAL A 211 18.36 -8.54 -3.82
CA VAL A 211 16.95 -8.83 -4.06
C VAL A 211 16.61 -10.20 -3.48
N TRP A 212 15.56 -10.27 -2.71
CA TRP A 212 14.99 -11.50 -2.19
C TRP A 212 13.69 -11.84 -2.92
N GLU A 213 13.55 -13.08 -3.36
CA GLU A 213 12.31 -13.60 -3.91
C GLU A 213 11.86 -14.80 -3.07
N PHE A 214 10.63 -14.74 -2.62
CA PHE A 214 9.98 -15.80 -1.86
C PHE A 214 8.78 -16.32 -2.64
N GLU A 215 8.58 -17.63 -2.60
CA GLU A 215 7.43 -18.28 -3.19
C GLU A 215 6.83 -19.26 -2.20
N ALA A 216 5.56 -19.09 -1.88
CA ALA A 216 4.78 -20.00 -1.05
C ALA A 216 3.74 -20.70 -1.91
N VAL A 217 3.68 -22.02 -1.82
CA VAL A 217 2.73 -22.84 -2.58
C VAL A 217 2.10 -23.88 -1.65
N GLU A 218 0.78 -23.93 -1.63
CA GLU A 218 0.03 -24.91 -0.88
C GLU A 218 0.18 -26.30 -1.51
N LYS A 219 0.50 -27.28 -0.69
CA LYS A 219 0.64 -28.68 -1.10
C LYS A 219 -0.73 -29.31 -1.35
N GLY A 220 -1.02 -29.61 -2.62
CA GLY A 220 -2.31 -30.19 -3.01
C GLY A 220 -3.49 -29.24 -3.01
N GLY A 221 -3.27 -27.93 -2.92
CA GLY A 221 -4.27 -26.88 -2.98
C GLY A 221 -3.95 -25.79 -4.02
N PHE A 222 -4.68 -24.68 -3.96
CA PHE A 222 -4.55 -23.54 -4.89
C PHE A 222 -3.91 -22.31 -4.24
N GLY A 223 -3.71 -22.35 -2.90
CA GLY A 223 -3.12 -21.23 -2.16
C GLY A 223 -1.68 -21.00 -2.59
N LYS A 224 -1.38 -19.79 -3.03
CA LYS A 224 -0.04 -19.38 -3.42
C LYS A 224 0.18 -17.90 -3.18
N ASP A 225 1.41 -17.54 -2.87
CA ASP A 225 1.86 -16.15 -2.86
C ASP A 225 3.31 -16.07 -3.31
N ARG A 226 3.69 -14.96 -3.89
CA ARG A 226 5.06 -14.66 -4.28
C ARG A 226 5.38 -13.22 -3.92
N LEU A 227 6.48 -13.03 -3.23
CA LEU A 227 6.93 -11.74 -2.74
C LEU A 227 8.36 -11.48 -3.23
N ARG A 228 8.61 -10.27 -3.75
CA ARG A 228 9.93 -9.80 -4.16
C ARG A 228 10.24 -8.47 -3.46
N ILE A 229 11.41 -8.38 -2.89
CA ILE A 229 11.88 -7.23 -2.09
C ILE A 229 13.31 -6.91 -2.46
#